data_43c3f8a11d2858622dae6ee389b0f86c
#
_entry.id   43c3f8a11d2858622dae6ee389b0f86c
#
_cell.length_a   1.000
_cell.length_b   1.000
_cell.length_c   1.000
_cell.angle_alpha   90.00
_cell.angle_beta   90.00
_cell.angle_gamma   90.00
#
_symmetry.space_group_name_H-M   'P 1'
#
loop_
_entity.id
_entity.type
_entity.pdbx_description
1 polymer ?
#
loop_
_entity_poly.entity_id
_entity_poly.type
_entity_poly.pdbx_seq_one_letter_code
_entity_poly.pdbx_strand_id
1 'polypeptide(L)'
;GLPVHAVSGDAVPKKRRDLPDPKPDSEHKHAEKKNFYRAGGIYPIDGAPKVNDVDQGELGDCYLMAALSALAYTANGSDLIRQMIKDNGDGTYTVSFPDRTKVMVDAEFYVTDRGGPLYAGNEQSDAMQGNWAQILEKAYAMKRGGSYQGIVNGNADEVWRDLGYQTGRIDLNPDWDLNHLFGS
;
A
#
# COMPACT_ATOMS: atom_id res chain seq x y z
N GLY A 1 -11.85 33.46 31.95
CA GLY A 1 -12.19 32.25 31.23
C GLY A 1 -11.79 32.40 29.78
N LEU A 2 -10.77 31.65 29.32
CA LEU A 2 -10.42 31.56 27.91
C LEU A 2 -11.48 30.71 27.21
N PRO A 3 -11.91 31.06 25.99
CA PRO A 3 -12.88 30.24 25.25
C PRO A 3 -12.21 28.92 24.85
N VAL A 4 -12.81 27.82 25.25
CA VAL A 4 -12.46 26.49 24.75
C VAL A 4 -12.85 26.49 23.29
N HIS A 5 -11.87 26.55 22.40
CA HIS A 5 -12.13 26.29 20.99
C HIS A 5 -12.64 24.85 20.89
N ALA A 6 -13.92 24.74 20.58
CA ALA A 6 -14.48 23.47 20.17
C ALA A 6 -13.66 22.98 18.98
N VAL A 7 -12.99 21.86 19.16
CA VAL A 7 -12.39 21.09 18.06
C VAL A 7 -13.58 20.77 17.15
N SER A 8 -13.60 21.37 15.96
CA SER A 8 -14.62 21.11 14.97
C SER A 8 -14.63 19.61 14.71
N GLY A 9 -15.77 19.01 14.99
CA GLY A 9 -15.95 17.58 14.80
C GLY A 9 -15.47 17.16 13.40
N ASP A 10 -14.76 16.05 13.36
CA ASP A 10 -14.29 15.41 12.13
C ASP A 10 -15.40 15.41 11.10
N ALA A 11 -15.20 16.15 10.03
CA ALA A 11 -16.13 16.15 8.92
C ALA A 11 -16.12 14.74 8.34
N VAL A 12 -17.12 13.95 8.68
CA VAL A 12 -17.37 12.67 8.03
C VAL A 12 -17.48 12.95 6.54
N PRO A 13 -16.62 12.37 5.69
CA PRO A 13 -16.67 12.65 4.26
C PRO A 13 -18.07 12.40 3.75
N LYS A 14 -18.66 13.41 3.12
CA LYS A 14 -19.97 13.29 2.50
C LYS A 14 -19.92 12.16 1.48
N LYS A 15 -20.62 11.06 1.77
CA LYS A 15 -20.85 9.92 0.90
C LYS A 15 -19.56 9.34 0.29
N ARG A 16 -19.00 8.35 0.97
CA ARG A 16 -17.90 7.54 0.44
C ARG A 16 -18.27 7.00 -0.92
N ARG A 17 -17.44 7.26 -1.91
CA ARG A 17 -17.62 6.73 -3.24
C ARG A 17 -17.19 5.27 -3.22
N ASP A 18 -18.11 4.39 -3.59
CA ASP A 18 -17.84 2.96 -3.75
C ASP A 18 -17.26 2.72 -5.15
N LEU A 19 -16.12 2.05 -5.21
CA LEU A 19 -15.42 1.70 -6.44
C LEU A 19 -15.35 0.18 -6.59
N PRO A 20 -15.25 -0.32 -7.84
CA PRO A 20 -15.03 -1.74 -8.06
C PRO A 20 -13.77 -2.23 -7.37
N ASP A 21 -13.85 -3.35 -6.66
CA ASP A 21 -12.73 -3.99 -6.01
C ASP A 21 -12.09 -5.04 -6.90
N PRO A 22 -10.77 -5.32 -6.74
CA PRO A 22 -10.17 -6.50 -7.32
C PRO A 22 -10.87 -7.75 -6.79
N LYS A 23 -10.98 -8.78 -7.60
CA LYS A 23 -11.50 -10.06 -7.14
C LYS A 23 -10.53 -10.67 -6.11
N PRO A 24 -11.03 -11.38 -5.10
CA PRO A 24 -10.17 -12.09 -4.17
C PRO A 24 -9.39 -13.21 -4.88
N ASP A 25 -8.36 -13.72 -4.22
CA ASP A 25 -7.64 -14.89 -4.70
C ASP A 25 -8.50 -16.15 -4.66
N SER A 26 -8.01 -17.23 -5.29
CA SER A 26 -8.80 -18.46 -5.48
C SER A 26 -9.14 -19.20 -4.18
N GLU A 27 -8.34 -19.01 -3.13
CA GLU A 27 -8.56 -19.64 -1.83
C GLU A 27 -9.60 -18.89 -0.98
N HIS A 28 -9.80 -17.59 -1.22
CA HIS A 28 -10.63 -16.71 -0.41
C HIS A 28 -11.83 -16.12 -1.17
N LYS A 29 -12.41 -16.88 -2.07
CA LYS A 29 -13.51 -16.44 -2.98
C LYS A 29 -14.71 -15.81 -2.27
N HIS A 30 -14.93 -16.17 -1.01
CA HIS A 30 -16.08 -15.72 -0.21
C HIS A 30 -15.69 -14.76 0.91
N ALA A 31 -14.46 -14.21 0.88
CA ALA A 31 -14.01 -13.26 1.89
C ALA A 31 -14.94 -12.03 1.94
N GLU A 32 -15.25 -11.61 3.15
CA GLU A 32 -15.97 -10.36 3.38
C GLU A 32 -15.06 -9.16 3.26
N LYS A 33 -15.65 -7.97 3.06
CA LYS A 33 -14.94 -6.70 2.96
C LYS A 33 -15.31 -5.78 4.11
N LYS A 34 -14.36 -4.96 4.53
CA LYS A 34 -14.55 -3.93 5.54
C LYS A 34 -13.88 -2.63 5.09
N ASN A 35 -14.47 -1.50 5.46
CA ASN A 35 -13.90 -0.20 5.21
C ASN A 35 -12.86 0.15 6.28
N PHE A 36 -11.64 0.47 5.84
CA PHE A 36 -10.52 0.89 6.68
C PHE A 36 -10.15 2.37 6.49
N TYR A 37 -11.07 3.18 5.99
CA TYR A 37 -10.84 4.60 5.84
C TYR A 37 -10.43 5.22 7.18
N ARG A 38 -9.40 6.08 7.13
CA ARG A 38 -8.90 6.81 8.29
C ARG A 38 -8.96 8.32 8.03
N ALA A 39 -9.67 9.04 8.88
CA ALA A 39 -9.77 10.50 8.82
C ALA A 39 -8.42 11.21 8.98
N GLY A 40 -7.47 10.59 9.67
CA GLY A 40 -6.10 11.10 9.88
C GLY A 40 -5.13 10.89 8.73
N GLY A 41 -5.61 10.29 7.62
CA GLY A 41 -4.75 9.99 6.46
C GLY A 41 -4.20 8.57 6.45
N ILE A 42 -3.46 8.25 5.38
CA ILE A 42 -2.97 6.89 5.08
C ILE A 42 -1.57 6.61 5.64
N TYR A 43 -0.91 7.62 6.16
CA TYR A 43 0.42 7.51 6.77
C TYR A 43 0.33 7.54 8.30
N PRO A 44 1.36 7.04 9.02
CA PRO A 44 1.46 7.24 10.46
C PRO A 44 1.40 8.72 10.87
N ILE A 45 1.27 8.98 12.16
CA ILE A 45 1.12 10.34 12.71
C ILE A 45 2.19 11.32 12.23
N ASP A 46 3.41 10.86 11.99
CA ASP A 46 4.49 11.69 11.44
C ASP A 46 4.39 11.97 9.94
N GLY A 47 3.39 11.40 9.27
CA GLY A 47 3.10 11.64 7.87
C GLY A 47 4.04 10.96 6.89
N ALA A 48 4.86 10.00 7.31
CA ALA A 48 5.80 9.29 6.46
C ALA A 48 5.46 7.80 6.34
N PRO A 49 5.60 7.19 5.14
CA PRO A 49 5.59 5.74 5.01
C PRO A 49 6.70 5.12 5.86
N LYS A 50 6.39 4.04 6.56
CA LYS A 50 7.36 3.30 7.38
C LYS A 50 7.41 1.83 7.00
N VAL A 51 8.58 1.23 7.19
CA VAL A 51 8.77 -0.22 6.95
C VAL A 51 7.79 -1.06 7.76
N ASN A 52 7.52 -0.67 8.99
CA ASN A 52 6.58 -1.37 9.88
C ASN A 52 5.10 -1.26 9.44
N ASP A 53 4.79 -0.41 8.47
CA ASP A 53 3.45 -0.35 7.89
C ASP A 53 3.21 -1.50 6.89
N VAL A 54 4.30 -2.16 6.44
CA VAL A 54 4.24 -3.23 5.46
C VAL A 54 4.17 -4.56 6.19
N ASP A 55 2.99 -5.13 6.22
CA ASP A 55 2.76 -6.44 6.79
C ASP A 55 2.11 -7.32 5.73
N GLN A 56 2.67 -8.50 5.50
CA GLN A 56 2.18 -9.45 4.53
C GLN A 56 1.02 -10.23 5.13
N GLY A 57 -0.13 -10.21 4.45
CA GLY A 57 -1.25 -11.09 4.77
C GLY A 57 -1.10 -12.48 4.15
N GLU A 58 -2.24 -13.09 3.83
CA GLU A 58 -2.32 -14.47 3.34
C GLU A 58 -2.09 -14.61 1.83
N LEU A 59 -1.60 -13.57 1.16
CA LEU A 59 -1.32 -13.58 -0.26
C LEU A 59 0.16 -13.87 -0.55
N GLY A 60 0.44 -14.70 -1.55
CA GLY A 60 1.80 -15.02 -1.99
C GLY A 60 2.44 -13.91 -2.84
N ASP A 61 2.43 -12.67 -2.35
CA ASP A 61 3.00 -11.49 -2.98
C ASP A 61 4.20 -10.91 -2.19
N CYS A 62 4.98 -11.77 -1.57
CA CYS A 62 6.15 -11.38 -0.78
C CYS A 62 7.14 -10.49 -1.55
N TYR A 63 7.26 -10.67 -2.86
CA TYR A 63 8.07 -9.83 -3.73
C TYR A 63 7.59 -8.37 -3.74
N LEU A 64 6.28 -8.13 -3.73
CA LEU A 64 5.70 -6.80 -3.66
C LEU A 64 5.91 -6.18 -2.27
N MET A 65 5.66 -6.94 -1.22
CA MET A 65 5.86 -6.49 0.16
C MET A 65 7.32 -6.14 0.44
N ALA A 66 8.26 -6.94 -0.07
CA ALA A 66 9.68 -6.65 0.02
C ALA A 66 10.06 -5.34 -0.70
N ALA A 67 9.51 -5.11 -1.90
CA ALA A 67 9.73 -3.87 -2.64
C ALA A 67 9.17 -2.64 -1.91
N LEU A 68 7.96 -2.72 -1.37
CA LEU A 68 7.34 -1.63 -0.61
C LEU A 68 8.11 -1.33 0.68
N SER A 69 8.61 -2.35 1.37
CA SER A 69 9.45 -2.18 2.56
C SER A 69 10.77 -1.49 2.22
N ALA A 70 11.41 -1.88 1.11
CA ALA A 70 12.64 -1.27 0.65
C ALA A 70 12.45 0.20 0.28
N LEU A 71 11.33 0.54 -0.38
CA LEU A 71 10.99 1.94 -0.67
C LEU A 71 10.79 2.76 0.61
N ALA A 72 10.02 2.24 1.56
CA ALA A 72 9.75 2.95 2.80
C ALA A 72 11.01 3.18 3.65
N TYR A 73 12.03 2.36 3.49
CA TYR A 73 13.31 2.46 4.21
C TYR A 73 14.15 3.66 3.75
N THR A 74 14.00 4.12 2.51
CA THR A 74 14.79 5.22 1.95
C THR A 74 13.99 6.51 1.83
N ALA A 75 14.66 7.66 1.91
CA ALA A 75 14.01 8.96 1.73
C ALA A 75 13.42 9.10 0.31
N ASN A 76 14.16 8.72 -0.72
CA ASN A 76 13.70 8.78 -2.10
C ASN A 76 12.52 7.83 -2.37
N GLY A 77 12.55 6.63 -1.80
CA GLY A 77 11.45 5.66 -1.90
C GLY A 77 10.20 6.12 -1.16
N SER A 78 10.36 6.71 0.02
CA SER A 78 9.27 7.33 0.77
C SER A 78 8.60 8.46 -0.01
N ASP A 79 9.39 9.32 -0.65
CA ASP A 79 8.88 10.39 -1.52
C ASP A 79 8.14 9.83 -2.73
N LEU A 80 8.63 8.76 -3.34
CA LEU A 80 7.95 8.08 -4.44
C LEU A 80 6.57 7.56 -4.01
N ILE A 81 6.48 6.90 -2.87
CA ILE A 81 5.21 6.43 -2.31
C ILE A 81 4.22 7.58 -2.18
N ARG A 82 4.65 8.70 -1.59
CA ARG A 82 3.80 9.88 -1.42
C ARG A 82 3.36 10.50 -2.74
N GLN A 83 4.20 10.51 -3.75
CA GLN A 83 3.88 11.01 -5.08
C GLN A 83 2.90 10.10 -5.82
N MET A 84 2.96 8.79 -5.58
CA MET A 84 2.08 7.81 -6.21
C MET A 84 0.64 7.91 -5.70
N ILE A 85 0.44 8.17 -4.41
CA ILE A 85 -0.88 8.10 -3.79
C ILE A 85 -1.43 9.49 -3.55
N LYS A 86 -2.55 9.80 -4.19
CA LYS A 86 -3.33 11.03 -3.95
C LYS A 86 -4.62 10.68 -3.23
N ASP A 87 -4.84 11.30 -2.07
CA ASP A 87 -6.14 11.28 -1.39
C ASP A 87 -7.10 12.24 -2.11
N ASN A 88 -8.21 11.73 -2.60
CA ASN A 88 -9.21 12.52 -3.33
C ASN A 88 -10.21 13.22 -2.40
N GLY A 89 -10.14 12.98 -1.09
CA GLY A 89 -11.00 13.62 -0.09
C GLY A 89 -12.43 13.07 0.00
N ASP A 90 -12.79 12.08 -0.80
CA ASP A 90 -14.12 11.44 -0.86
C ASP A 90 -14.10 9.96 -0.42
N GLY A 91 -13.02 9.53 0.22
CA GLY A 91 -12.78 8.13 0.61
C GLY A 91 -12.13 7.29 -0.49
N THR A 92 -11.76 7.90 -1.61
CA THR A 92 -11.03 7.26 -2.68
C THR A 92 -9.62 7.81 -2.81
N TYR A 93 -8.75 7.02 -3.45
CA TYR A 93 -7.35 7.35 -3.68
C TYR A 93 -7.02 7.12 -5.15
N THR A 94 -6.27 8.03 -5.74
CA THR A 94 -5.70 7.84 -7.07
C THR A 94 -4.25 7.41 -6.92
N VAL A 95 -3.93 6.22 -7.41
CA VAL A 95 -2.57 5.70 -7.44
C VAL A 95 -2.02 5.86 -8.85
N SER A 96 -0.96 6.67 -8.97
CA SER A 96 -0.28 6.94 -10.23
C SER A 96 1.02 6.15 -10.28
N PHE A 97 1.13 5.24 -11.25
CA PHE A 97 2.36 4.49 -11.49
C PHE A 97 3.29 5.25 -12.44
N PRO A 98 4.61 5.03 -12.37
CA PRO A 98 5.59 5.73 -13.22
C PRO A 98 5.38 5.54 -14.74
N ASP A 99 4.75 4.45 -15.16
CA ASP A 99 4.36 4.20 -16.57
C ASP A 99 3.14 5.03 -17.03
N ARG A 100 2.70 5.98 -16.19
CA ARG A 100 1.52 6.84 -16.36
C ARG A 100 0.17 6.14 -16.21
N THR A 101 0.12 4.87 -15.85
CA THR A 101 -1.12 4.19 -15.47
C THR A 101 -1.65 4.79 -14.16
N LYS A 102 -2.91 5.15 -14.14
CA LYS A 102 -3.62 5.63 -12.94
C LYS A 102 -4.72 4.66 -12.57
N VAL A 103 -4.79 4.33 -11.29
CA VAL A 103 -5.81 3.44 -10.74
C VAL A 103 -6.48 4.15 -9.58
N MET A 104 -7.81 4.20 -9.58
CA MET A 104 -8.58 4.70 -8.43
C MET A 104 -9.03 3.51 -7.59
N VAL A 105 -8.80 3.59 -6.29
CA VAL A 105 -9.24 2.60 -5.30
C VAL A 105 -9.87 3.29 -4.10
N ASP A 106 -10.71 2.59 -3.38
CA ASP A 106 -11.21 2.99 -2.07
C ASP A 106 -10.51 2.24 -0.94
N ALA A 107 -10.84 2.56 0.30
CA ALA A 107 -10.27 1.91 1.48
C ALA A 107 -11.09 0.70 1.96
N GLU A 108 -11.82 0.05 1.08
CA GLU A 108 -12.51 -1.20 1.36
C GLU A 108 -11.60 -2.38 1.01
N PHE A 109 -11.29 -3.21 2.00
CA PHE A 109 -10.39 -4.34 1.87
C PHE A 109 -11.02 -5.63 2.34
N TYR A 110 -10.59 -6.75 1.77
CA TYR A 110 -10.99 -8.07 2.24
C TYR A 110 -10.45 -8.35 3.64
N VAL A 111 -11.24 -9.04 4.44
CA VAL A 111 -10.95 -9.34 5.84
C VAL A 111 -10.97 -10.84 6.11
N THR A 112 -10.23 -11.23 7.14
CA THR A 112 -10.28 -12.57 7.72
C THR A 112 -11.57 -12.77 8.54
N ASP A 113 -11.85 -13.98 8.96
CA ASP A 113 -12.99 -14.28 9.85
C ASP A 113 -12.94 -13.52 11.19
N ARG A 114 -11.76 -13.05 11.58
CA ARG A 114 -11.54 -12.22 12.77
C ARG A 114 -11.68 -10.72 12.51
N GLY A 115 -11.92 -10.31 11.27
CA GLY A 115 -12.11 -8.92 10.87
C GLY A 115 -10.83 -8.13 10.63
N GLY A 116 -9.65 -8.75 10.69
CA GLY A 116 -8.38 -8.16 10.30
C GLY A 116 -8.17 -8.20 8.79
N PRO A 117 -7.22 -7.43 8.25
CA PRO A 117 -6.92 -7.46 6.81
C PRO A 117 -6.50 -8.86 6.34
N LEU A 118 -7.10 -9.32 5.24
CA LEU A 118 -6.77 -10.62 4.64
C LEU A 118 -5.43 -10.57 3.89
N TYR A 119 -5.16 -9.47 3.20
CA TYR A 119 -3.96 -9.23 2.42
C TYR A 119 -3.01 -8.29 3.16
N ALA A 120 -2.30 -7.40 2.50
CA ALA A 120 -1.40 -6.47 3.19
C ALA A 120 -2.14 -5.67 4.27
N GLY A 121 -1.46 -5.41 5.36
CA GLY A 121 -1.97 -4.61 6.47
C GLY A 121 -1.87 -5.31 7.80
N ASN A 122 -1.95 -4.53 8.88
CA ASN A 122 -1.81 -5.03 10.24
C ASN A 122 -3.19 -5.28 10.87
N GLU A 123 -3.30 -6.37 11.64
CA GLU A 123 -4.48 -6.70 12.44
C GLU A 123 -4.77 -5.65 13.52
N GLN A 124 -3.75 -4.98 13.99
CA GLN A 124 -3.90 -3.89 14.94
C GLN A 124 -4.15 -2.60 14.15
N SER A 125 -5.38 -2.12 14.18
CA SER A 125 -5.77 -0.81 13.66
C SER A 125 -5.16 0.31 14.53
N ASP A 126 -3.86 0.27 14.72
CA ASP A 126 -3.16 1.26 15.52
C ASP A 126 -2.99 2.54 14.67
N ALA A 127 -3.33 3.68 15.24
CA ALA A 127 -3.05 5.00 14.68
C ALA A 127 -1.56 5.23 14.40
N MET A 128 -0.70 4.37 14.94
CA MET A 128 0.75 4.36 14.72
C MET A 128 1.17 3.73 13.40
N GLN A 129 0.25 3.08 12.68
CA GLN A 129 0.55 2.44 11.39
C GLN A 129 -0.34 3.00 10.29
N GLY A 130 0.27 3.26 9.13
CA GLY A 130 -0.44 3.70 7.95
C GLY A 130 -1.02 2.53 7.15
N ASN A 131 -2.04 2.79 6.34
CA ASN A 131 -2.61 1.81 5.42
C ASN A 131 -2.22 2.05 3.95
N TRP A 132 -1.18 2.82 3.72
CA TRP A 132 -0.69 3.10 2.38
C TRP A 132 -0.26 1.83 1.61
N ALA A 133 0.31 0.86 2.31
CA ALA A 133 0.72 -0.42 1.71
C ALA A 133 -0.49 -1.23 1.22
N GLN A 134 -1.58 -1.25 1.97
CA GLN A 134 -2.84 -1.87 1.55
C GLN A 134 -3.40 -1.20 0.29
N ILE A 135 -3.35 0.11 0.22
CA ILE A 135 -3.82 0.89 -0.93
C ILE A 135 -2.96 0.59 -2.16
N LEU A 136 -1.64 0.55 -2.02
CA LEU A 136 -0.73 0.21 -3.12
C LEU A 136 -0.90 -1.23 -3.61
N GLU A 137 -1.05 -2.18 -2.70
CA GLU A 137 -1.32 -3.58 -3.07
C GLU A 137 -2.62 -3.71 -3.84
N LYS A 138 -3.70 -3.09 -3.36
CA LYS A 138 -5.00 -3.09 -4.04
C LYS A 138 -4.90 -2.46 -5.43
N ALA A 139 -4.25 -1.31 -5.55
CA ALA A 139 -4.05 -0.65 -6.83
C ALA A 139 -3.20 -1.50 -7.78
N TYR A 140 -2.18 -2.18 -7.27
CA TYR A 140 -1.36 -3.08 -8.06
C TYR A 140 -2.15 -4.30 -8.55
N ALA A 141 -3.01 -4.87 -7.72
CA ALA A 141 -3.92 -5.94 -8.14
C ALA A 141 -4.87 -5.48 -9.26
N MET A 142 -5.41 -4.27 -9.18
CA MET A 142 -6.23 -3.69 -10.24
C MET A 142 -5.43 -3.48 -11.53
N LYS A 143 -4.21 -2.96 -11.43
CA LYS A 143 -3.30 -2.74 -12.57
C LYS A 143 -2.96 -4.07 -13.28
N ARG A 144 -2.76 -5.14 -12.52
CA ARG A 144 -2.31 -6.45 -13.02
C ARG A 144 -3.44 -7.41 -13.37
N GLY A 145 -4.63 -6.90 -13.65
CA GLY A 145 -5.73 -7.70 -14.18
C GLY A 145 -7.02 -7.69 -13.35
N GLY A 146 -7.08 -6.90 -12.28
CA GLY A 146 -8.30 -6.75 -11.49
C GLY A 146 -8.57 -7.89 -10.50
N SER A 147 -7.52 -8.63 -10.09
CA SER A 147 -7.63 -9.73 -9.13
C SER A 147 -6.37 -9.82 -8.27
N TYR A 148 -6.54 -10.09 -6.99
CA TYR A 148 -5.42 -10.41 -6.10
C TYR A 148 -4.70 -11.69 -6.53
N GLN A 149 -5.41 -12.63 -7.16
CA GLN A 149 -4.78 -13.82 -7.76
C GLN A 149 -3.74 -13.44 -8.83
N GLY A 150 -3.96 -12.35 -9.56
CA GLY A 150 -3.07 -11.88 -10.62
C GLY A 150 -1.71 -11.40 -10.14
N ILE A 151 -1.55 -11.15 -8.83
CA ILE A 151 -0.27 -10.73 -8.23
C ILE A 151 0.38 -11.81 -7.37
N VAL A 152 -0.24 -12.97 -7.25
CA VAL A 152 0.36 -14.13 -6.58
C VAL A 152 1.54 -14.66 -7.40
N ASN A 153 2.65 -14.97 -6.74
CA ASN A 153 3.85 -15.54 -7.37
C ASN A 153 4.46 -14.69 -8.50
N GLY A 154 4.27 -13.38 -8.46
CA GLY A 154 4.98 -12.46 -9.35
C GLY A 154 6.48 -12.40 -9.02
N ASN A 155 7.22 -11.63 -9.79
CA ASN A 155 8.65 -11.48 -9.57
C ASN A 155 9.04 -10.03 -9.25
N ALA A 156 10.16 -9.88 -8.57
CA ALA A 156 10.68 -8.59 -8.13
C ALA A 156 11.01 -7.64 -9.31
N ASP A 157 11.48 -8.18 -10.44
CA ASP A 157 11.84 -7.36 -11.60
C ASP A 157 10.63 -6.63 -12.20
N GLU A 158 9.47 -7.30 -12.23
CA GLU A 158 8.23 -6.68 -12.70
C GLU A 158 7.80 -5.52 -11.81
N VAL A 159 7.85 -5.72 -10.48
CA VAL A 159 7.51 -4.68 -9.52
C VAL A 159 8.44 -3.49 -9.63
N TRP A 160 9.75 -3.71 -9.65
CA TRP A 160 10.71 -2.63 -9.76
C TRP A 160 10.55 -1.84 -11.05
N ARG A 161 10.26 -2.53 -12.15
CA ARG A 161 9.96 -1.88 -13.43
C ARG A 161 8.68 -1.05 -13.35
N ASP A 162 7.62 -1.59 -12.76
CA ASP A 162 6.35 -0.87 -12.56
C ASP A 162 6.50 0.33 -11.62
N LEU A 163 7.48 0.29 -10.72
CA LEU A 163 7.85 1.39 -9.84
C LEU A 163 8.87 2.37 -10.46
N GLY A 164 9.20 2.18 -11.75
CA GLY A 164 10.05 3.10 -12.50
C GLY A 164 11.56 2.88 -12.36
N TYR A 165 11.97 1.79 -11.73
CA TYR A 165 13.38 1.44 -11.62
C TYR A 165 13.83 0.58 -12.81
N GLN A 166 15.03 0.86 -13.31
CA GLN A 166 15.63 0.00 -14.32
C GLN A 166 16.15 -1.27 -13.65
N THR A 167 15.53 -2.39 -13.99
CA THR A 167 16.04 -3.70 -13.60
C THR A 167 17.04 -4.14 -14.66
N GLY A 168 18.32 -3.84 -14.45
CA GLY A 168 19.39 -4.54 -15.13
C GLY A 168 19.63 -5.85 -14.41
N ARG A 169 19.94 -6.94 -15.13
CA ARG A 169 20.62 -8.07 -14.53
C ARG A 169 21.94 -7.55 -13.99
N ILE A 170 21.96 -7.24 -12.72
CA ILE A 170 23.23 -7.13 -12.01
C ILE A 170 23.64 -8.59 -11.81
N ASP A 171 24.57 -9.06 -12.61
CA ASP A 171 25.31 -10.27 -12.26
C ASP A 171 26.02 -9.91 -10.96
N LEU A 172 25.43 -10.37 -9.86
CA LEU A 172 25.97 -10.14 -8.54
C LEU A 172 27.34 -10.79 -8.47
N ASN A 173 28.37 -10.00 -8.70
CA ASN A 173 29.70 -10.37 -8.26
C ASN A 173 29.70 -10.22 -6.73
N PRO A 174 29.82 -11.32 -5.96
CA PRO A 174 29.72 -11.28 -4.51
C PRO A 174 30.64 -10.26 -3.85
N ASP A 175 31.81 -10.03 -4.43
CA ASP A 175 32.77 -9.06 -3.93
C ASP A 175 32.33 -7.59 -4.13
N TRP A 176 31.56 -7.34 -5.17
CA TRP A 176 31.05 -6.00 -5.46
C TRP A 176 29.90 -5.62 -4.54
N ASP A 177 29.00 -6.55 -4.24
CA ASP A 177 27.81 -6.29 -3.45
C ASP A 177 28.11 -5.97 -1.99
N LEU A 178 29.06 -6.65 -1.39
CA LEU A 178 29.43 -6.41 0.00
C LEU A 178 30.00 -5.00 0.18
N ASN A 179 30.80 -4.51 -0.77
CA ASN A 179 31.37 -3.17 -0.72
C ASN A 179 30.36 -2.06 -1.00
N HIS A 180 29.34 -2.33 -1.81
CA HIS A 180 28.29 -1.33 -2.13
C HIS A 180 27.15 -1.30 -1.11
N LEU A 181 26.81 -2.45 -0.52
CA LEU A 181 25.73 -2.52 0.48
C LEU A 181 26.18 -2.05 1.86
N PHE A 182 27.45 -2.23 2.22
CA PHE A 182 27.94 -1.90 3.56
C PHE A 182 28.90 -0.71 3.60
N GLY A 183 29.20 -0.08 2.47
CA GLY A 183 30.04 1.10 2.38
C GLY A 183 31.44 0.90 2.98
N SER A 184 32.47 0.97 2.19
CA SER A 184 33.81 1.10 2.76
C SER A 184 33.97 2.41 3.54
#